data_461e5ca6d4e72f04b6b79ebabdbb82fc
#
_entry.id   461e5ca6d4e72f04b6b79ebabdbb82fc
#
_cell.length_a   1.000
_cell.length_b   1.000
_cell.length_c   1.000
_cell.angle_alpha   90.00
_cell.angle_beta   90.00
_cell.angle_gamma   90.00
#
_symmetry.space_group_name_H-M   'P 1'
#
loop_
_entity.id
_entity.type
_entity.pdbx_description
1 polymer ?
#
loop_
_entity_poly.entity_id
_entity_poly.type
_entity_poly.pdbx_seq_one_letter_code
_entity_poly.pdbx_strand_id
1 'polypeptide(L)'
;KMNPPLRSAADREAVIEGVADGTLEIISSDHAPHCDYEKEVEFANAPFGITGLENELAVSLMQLYHSGRMPLSDVIERLTVAPAKLIHLDRGSLGVGAVADVTVFDPDAEWVFRREDTASKAVNNPFYDWTLKGRNVMTIVAGEIAWQ
;
A
#
# COMPACT_ATOMS: atom_id res chain seq x y z
N LYS A 1 -1.40 -16.71 4.44
CA LYS A 1 -0.44 -17.43 3.55
C LYS A 1 -0.06 -16.52 2.39
N MET A 2 1.25 -16.35 2.17
CA MET A 2 1.81 -15.41 1.18
C MET A 2 2.69 -16.11 0.15
N ASN A 3 2.75 -15.54 -1.06
CA ASN A 3 3.71 -15.92 -2.09
C ASN A 3 4.22 -14.63 -2.78
N PRO A 4 5.50 -14.27 -2.66
CA PRO A 4 6.55 -14.99 -1.91
C PRO A 4 6.21 -15.10 -0.41
N PRO A 5 6.68 -16.15 0.28
CA PRO A 5 6.42 -16.34 1.70
C PRO A 5 7.18 -15.29 2.54
N LEU A 6 6.62 -14.94 3.69
CA LEU A 6 7.32 -14.10 4.66
C LEU A 6 8.60 -14.81 5.13
N ARG A 7 9.68 -14.07 5.21
CA ARG A 7 11.03 -14.55 5.54
C ARG A 7 11.48 -14.09 6.92
N SER A 8 12.77 -14.19 7.18
CA SER A 8 13.38 -13.73 8.43
C SER A 8 13.37 -12.20 8.58
N ALA A 9 13.64 -11.73 9.79
CA ALA A 9 13.81 -10.28 10.03
C ALA A 9 14.96 -9.69 9.19
N ALA A 10 16.03 -10.47 8.95
CA ALA A 10 17.15 -10.04 8.11
C ALA A 10 16.74 -9.88 6.63
N ASP A 11 15.94 -10.80 6.10
CA ASP A 11 15.43 -10.70 4.73
C ASP A 11 14.50 -9.49 4.58
N ARG A 12 13.62 -9.26 5.58
CA ARG A 12 12.76 -8.06 5.60
C ARG A 12 13.60 -6.79 5.59
N GLU A 13 14.66 -6.73 6.40
CA GLU A 13 15.55 -5.57 6.47
C GLU A 13 16.23 -5.33 5.12
N ALA A 14 16.74 -6.36 4.48
CA ALA A 14 17.35 -6.27 3.15
C ALA A 14 16.36 -5.75 2.08
N VAL A 15 15.09 -6.14 2.15
CA VAL A 15 14.05 -5.59 1.26
C VAL A 15 13.82 -4.11 1.52
N ILE A 16 13.72 -3.69 2.78
CA ILE A 16 13.56 -2.28 3.17
C ILE A 16 14.76 -1.45 2.69
N GLU A 17 16.00 -1.94 2.88
CA GLU A 17 17.21 -1.30 2.37
C GLU A 17 17.19 -1.19 0.85
N GLY A 18 16.79 -2.26 0.15
CA GLY A 18 16.69 -2.25 -1.31
C GLY A 18 15.66 -1.26 -1.85
N VAL A 19 14.57 -1.01 -1.12
CA VAL A 19 13.61 0.06 -1.48
C VAL A 19 14.24 1.44 -1.20
N ALA A 20 14.94 1.59 -0.08
CA ALA A 20 15.52 2.87 0.32
C ALA A 20 16.67 3.30 -0.60
N ASP A 21 17.53 2.38 -1.02
CA ASP A 21 18.68 2.67 -1.91
C ASP A 21 18.32 2.72 -3.40
N GLY A 22 17.09 2.34 -3.77
CA GLY A 22 16.59 2.36 -5.13
C GLY A 22 16.85 1.08 -5.94
N THR A 23 17.39 0.04 -5.34
CA THR A 23 17.50 -1.29 -5.98
C THR A 23 16.11 -1.85 -6.31
N LEU A 24 15.13 -1.60 -5.42
CA LEU A 24 13.72 -1.88 -5.64
C LEU A 24 12.98 -0.55 -5.87
N GLU A 25 12.54 -0.32 -7.09
CA GLU A 25 12.03 0.99 -7.51
C GLU A 25 10.53 1.18 -7.29
N ILE A 26 9.76 0.12 -7.01
CA ILE A 26 8.30 0.16 -6.99
C ILE A 26 7.78 -0.58 -5.76
N ILE A 27 6.74 -0.03 -5.17
CA ILE A 27 5.92 -0.69 -4.15
C ILE A 27 4.56 -0.98 -4.79
N SER A 28 4.07 -2.22 -4.60
CA SER A 28 2.77 -2.67 -5.09
C SER A 28 2.12 -3.57 -4.06
N SER A 29 0.81 -3.41 -3.85
CA SER A 29 0.08 -4.09 -2.79
C SER A 29 -0.13 -5.58 -3.04
N ASP A 30 -0.09 -6.03 -4.29
CA ASP A 30 -0.57 -7.38 -4.67
C ASP A 30 -1.92 -7.71 -3.99
N HIS A 31 -2.87 -6.77 -4.07
CA HIS A 31 -4.19 -6.90 -3.45
C HIS A 31 -4.90 -8.16 -3.95
N ALA A 32 -4.94 -9.19 -3.10
CA ALA A 32 -5.45 -10.52 -3.41
C ALA A 32 -6.64 -10.89 -2.51
N PRO A 33 -7.85 -10.42 -2.83
CA PRO A 33 -9.06 -10.74 -2.06
C PRO A 33 -9.46 -12.21 -2.25
N HIS A 34 -9.77 -12.87 -1.14
CA HIS A 34 -10.28 -14.24 -1.10
C HIS A 34 -11.50 -14.34 -0.19
N CYS A 35 -12.40 -15.27 -0.51
CA CYS A 35 -13.53 -15.54 0.36
C CYS A 35 -13.10 -16.19 1.67
N ASP A 36 -13.86 -15.97 2.74
CA ASP A 36 -13.54 -16.51 4.08
C ASP A 36 -13.40 -18.04 4.02
N TYR A 37 -14.31 -18.75 3.37
CA TYR A 37 -14.25 -20.21 3.25
C TYR A 37 -13.00 -20.74 2.50
N GLU A 38 -12.37 -19.92 1.66
CA GLU A 38 -11.11 -20.28 0.98
C GLU A 38 -9.89 -20.11 1.92
N LYS A 39 -9.98 -19.15 2.83
CA LYS A 39 -8.90 -18.85 3.79
C LYS A 39 -9.02 -19.66 5.09
N GLU A 40 -10.23 -20.01 5.50
CA GLU A 40 -10.53 -20.77 6.74
C GLU A 40 -10.39 -22.29 6.54
N VAL A 41 -9.28 -22.69 5.93
CA VAL A 41 -8.91 -24.08 5.68
C VAL A 41 -7.50 -24.34 6.22
N GLU A 42 -7.06 -25.59 6.19
CA GLU A 42 -5.68 -25.94 6.54
C GLU A 42 -4.68 -25.07 5.75
N PHE A 43 -3.61 -24.62 6.40
CA PHE A 43 -2.61 -23.73 5.81
C PHE A 43 -2.06 -24.23 4.46
N ALA A 44 -1.86 -25.54 4.31
CA ALA A 44 -1.38 -26.13 3.07
C ALA A 44 -2.34 -25.89 1.89
N ASN A 45 -3.64 -25.91 2.16
CA ASN A 45 -4.71 -25.83 1.16
C ASN A 45 -5.18 -24.40 0.90
N ALA A 46 -4.91 -23.46 1.84
CA ALA A 46 -5.32 -22.07 1.68
C ALA A 46 -4.61 -21.41 0.48
N PRO A 47 -5.33 -20.58 -0.32
CA PRO A 47 -4.72 -19.80 -1.38
C PRO A 47 -3.74 -18.76 -0.82
N PHE A 48 -2.77 -18.36 -1.66
CA PHE A 48 -1.85 -17.28 -1.34
C PHE A 48 -2.54 -15.91 -1.45
N GLY A 49 -2.09 -14.95 -0.67
CA GLY A 49 -2.43 -13.54 -0.79
C GLY A 49 -3.25 -12.97 0.36
N ILE A 50 -3.19 -11.66 0.45
CA ILE A 50 -3.92 -10.81 1.40
C ILE A 50 -4.51 -9.61 0.68
N THR A 51 -5.50 -8.95 1.29
CA THR A 51 -5.92 -7.62 0.84
C THR A 51 -4.88 -6.58 1.26
N GLY A 52 -4.68 -5.52 0.48
CA GLY A 52 -3.62 -4.54 0.73
C GLY A 52 -3.97 -3.09 0.38
N LEU A 53 -4.96 -2.83 -0.50
CA LEU A 53 -5.23 -1.48 -1.02
C LEU A 53 -5.56 -0.46 0.07
N GLU A 54 -6.27 -0.85 1.13
CA GLU A 54 -6.68 0.07 2.18
C GLU A 54 -5.55 0.44 3.16
N ASN A 55 -4.49 -0.35 3.22
CA ASN A 55 -3.41 -0.16 4.20
C ASN A 55 -2.01 0.01 3.61
N GLU A 56 -1.83 -0.18 2.30
CA GLU A 56 -0.53 -0.08 1.61
C GLU A 56 0.17 1.24 1.89
N LEU A 57 -0.55 2.38 1.74
CA LEU A 57 0.02 3.70 1.99
C LEU A 57 0.52 3.82 3.44
N ALA A 58 -0.34 3.52 4.42
CA ALA A 58 0.01 3.68 5.82
C ALA A 58 1.16 2.75 6.24
N VAL A 59 1.14 1.48 5.83
CA VAL A 59 2.22 0.52 6.12
C VAL A 59 3.54 0.97 5.48
N SER A 60 3.50 1.46 4.24
CA SER A 60 4.69 2.00 3.55
C SER A 60 5.24 3.23 4.28
N LEU A 61 4.38 4.17 4.68
CA LEU A 61 4.79 5.34 5.46
C LEU A 61 5.43 4.94 6.79
N MET A 62 4.84 4.00 7.51
CA MET A 62 5.37 3.54 8.80
C MET A 62 6.75 2.89 8.66
N GLN A 63 6.94 2.05 7.64
CA GLN A 63 8.20 1.30 7.47
C GLN A 63 9.32 2.12 6.85
N LEU A 64 9.03 3.14 6.06
CA LEU A 64 10.01 3.90 5.29
C LEU A 64 10.16 5.34 5.77
N TYR A 65 9.07 6.09 5.82
CA TYR A 65 9.09 7.51 6.18
C TYR A 65 9.20 7.73 7.70
N HIS A 66 8.28 7.19 8.48
CA HIS A 66 8.28 7.37 9.94
C HIS A 66 9.44 6.67 10.63
N SER A 67 10.00 5.64 10.03
CA SER A 67 11.24 5.00 10.50
C SER A 67 12.51 5.82 10.19
N GLY A 68 12.40 6.90 9.41
CA GLY A 68 13.51 7.75 8.99
C GLY A 68 14.40 7.17 7.89
N ARG A 69 13.95 6.13 7.19
CA ARG A 69 14.74 5.47 6.12
C ARG A 69 14.67 6.19 4.79
N MET A 70 13.54 6.83 4.51
CA MET A 70 13.32 7.57 3.25
C MET A 70 12.57 8.87 3.51
N PRO A 71 12.82 9.93 2.72
CA PRO A 71 11.96 11.11 2.72
C PRO A 71 10.58 10.78 2.15
N LEU A 72 9.57 11.54 2.55
CA LEU A 72 8.17 11.33 2.13
C LEU A 72 8.02 11.32 0.61
N SER A 73 8.70 12.27 -0.08
CA SER A 73 8.67 12.37 -1.55
C SER A 73 9.05 11.07 -2.24
N ASP A 74 10.07 10.40 -1.74
CA ASP A 74 10.62 9.20 -2.35
C ASP A 74 9.71 7.99 -2.12
N VAL A 75 9.09 7.90 -0.93
CA VAL A 75 8.06 6.87 -0.67
C VAL A 75 6.89 7.05 -1.63
N ILE A 76 6.43 8.28 -1.84
CA ILE A 76 5.33 8.58 -2.76
C ILE A 76 5.74 8.30 -4.21
N GLU A 77 6.97 8.58 -4.60
CA GLU A 77 7.47 8.23 -5.93
C GLU A 77 7.39 6.72 -6.19
N ARG A 78 7.78 5.87 -5.20
CA ARG A 78 7.69 4.41 -5.31
C ARG A 78 6.27 3.88 -5.48
N LEU A 79 5.28 4.60 -4.96
CA LEU A 79 3.86 4.24 -5.03
C LEU A 79 3.12 4.84 -6.24
N THR A 80 3.70 5.82 -6.92
CA THR A 80 2.99 6.60 -7.95
C THR A 80 3.77 6.72 -9.26
N VAL A 81 4.77 7.58 -9.30
CA VAL A 81 5.52 7.93 -10.53
C VAL A 81 6.30 6.74 -11.07
N ALA A 82 6.95 5.97 -10.20
CA ALA A 82 7.75 4.84 -10.62
C ALA A 82 6.90 3.72 -11.28
N PRO A 83 5.80 3.26 -10.67
CA PRO A 83 4.92 2.30 -11.34
C PRO A 83 4.26 2.85 -12.61
N ALA A 84 3.86 4.13 -12.63
CA ALA A 84 3.30 4.75 -13.84
C ALA A 84 4.30 4.73 -15.01
N LYS A 85 5.56 5.05 -14.76
CA LYS A 85 6.64 4.97 -15.75
C LYS A 85 6.84 3.55 -16.27
N LEU A 86 6.84 2.55 -15.37
CA LEU A 86 7.04 1.14 -15.75
C LEU A 86 6.00 0.65 -16.76
N ILE A 87 4.75 1.01 -16.56
CA ILE A 87 3.64 0.59 -17.43
C ILE A 87 3.29 1.63 -18.51
N HIS A 88 4.14 2.63 -18.70
CA HIS A 88 3.98 3.69 -19.70
C HIS A 88 2.67 4.47 -19.59
N LEU A 89 2.18 4.71 -18.38
CA LEU A 89 1.05 5.59 -18.13
C LEU A 89 1.52 7.04 -17.94
N ASP A 90 0.85 7.96 -18.62
CA ASP A 90 1.04 9.40 -18.43
C ASP A 90 0.27 9.85 -17.17
N ARG A 91 0.84 9.56 -16.01
CA ARG A 91 0.28 9.80 -14.67
C ARG A 91 1.41 10.16 -13.70
N GLY A 92 1.02 10.58 -12.48
CA GLY A 92 1.95 10.90 -11.40
C GLY A 92 2.50 12.31 -11.46
N SER A 93 1.88 13.23 -12.21
CA SER A 93 2.24 14.64 -12.30
C SER A 93 1.07 15.53 -11.89
N LEU A 94 1.37 16.61 -11.17
CA LEU A 94 0.43 17.69 -10.85
C LEU A 94 0.65 18.92 -11.74
N GLY A 95 1.35 18.77 -12.86
CA GLY A 95 1.62 19.84 -13.82
C GLY A 95 0.36 20.33 -14.54
N VAL A 96 0.41 21.56 -15.06
CA VAL A 96 -0.71 22.10 -15.86
C VAL A 96 -0.94 21.25 -17.10
N GLY A 97 -2.17 20.79 -17.32
CA GLY A 97 -2.56 19.91 -18.42
C GLY A 97 -2.43 18.42 -18.11
N ALA A 98 -1.87 18.03 -16.95
CA ALA A 98 -1.87 16.65 -16.51
C ALA A 98 -3.28 16.17 -16.15
N VAL A 99 -3.48 14.86 -16.16
CA VAL A 99 -4.74 14.26 -15.67
C VAL A 99 -4.86 14.52 -14.18
N ALA A 100 -6.02 15.01 -13.75
CA ALA A 100 -6.29 15.36 -12.37
C ALA A 100 -6.69 14.14 -11.53
N ASP A 101 -5.78 13.16 -11.43
CA ASP A 101 -5.86 12.04 -10.49
C ASP A 101 -5.01 12.38 -9.27
N VAL A 102 -5.66 12.75 -8.16
CA VAL A 102 -4.98 13.29 -6.98
C VAL A 102 -5.43 12.56 -5.73
N THR A 103 -4.47 12.13 -4.93
CA THR A 103 -4.71 11.62 -3.59
C THR A 103 -4.22 12.66 -2.57
N VAL A 104 -5.11 13.04 -1.65
CA VAL A 104 -4.79 13.90 -0.50
C VAL A 104 -4.78 13.03 0.75
N PHE A 105 -3.70 13.06 1.50
CA PHE A 105 -3.56 12.26 2.72
C PHE A 105 -2.85 13.06 3.82
N ASP A 106 -3.12 12.70 5.06
CA ASP A 106 -2.39 13.19 6.23
C ASP A 106 -1.36 12.12 6.62
N PRO A 107 -0.04 12.40 6.46
CA PRO A 107 1.00 11.41 6.76
C PRO A 107 1.10 11.09 8.25
N ASP A 108 0.65 11.98 9.13
CA ASP A 108 0.81 11.88 10.58
C ASP A 108 -0.44 11.41 11.32
N ALA A 109 -1.60 11.35 10.66
CA ALA A 109 -2.84 10.89 11.27
C ALA A 109 -2.73 9.43 11.73
N GLU A 110 -2.96 9.21 13.02
CA GLU A 110 -3.04 7.87 13.61
C GLU A 110 -4.47 7.36 13.60
N TRP A 111 -4.66 6.10 13.25
CA TRP A 111 -5.96 5.46 13.22
C TRP A 111 -5.83 3.95 13.42
N VAL A 112 -6.88 3.31 13.95
CA VAL A 112 -6.92 1.86 14.08
C VAL A 112 -7.61 1.30 12.85
N PHE A 113 -6.93 0.41 12.13
CA PHE A 113 -7.50 -0.26 10.96
C PHE A 113 -8.44 -1.38 11.40
N ARG A 114 -9.73 -1.20 11.19
CA ARG A 114 -10.77 -2.12 11.63
C ARG A 114 -11.39 -2.87 10.47
N ARG A 115 -11.88 -4.07 10.73
CA ARG A 115 -12.57 -4.90 9.73
C ARG A 115 -13.81 -4.19 9.17
N GLU A 116 -14.57 -3.49 10.01
CA GLU A 116 -15.76 -2.74 9.64
C GLU A 116 -15.47 -1.53 8.72
N ASP A 117 -14.23 -1.02 8.72
CA ASP A 117 -13.81 0.11 7.88
C ASP A 117 -13.36 -0.36 6.47
N THR A 118 -13.29 -1.67 6.23
CA THR A 118 -12.81 -2.24 4.97
C THR A 118 -13.85 -2.08 3.86
N ALA A 119 -13.48 -1.44 2.76
CA ALA A 119 -14.32 -1.31 1.57
C ALA A 119 -14.31 -2.57 0.70
N SER A 120 -13.23 -3.35 0.75
CA SER A 120 -13.14 -4.65 0.09
C SER A 120 -14.20 -5.62 0.62
N LYS A 121 -14.79 -6.42 -0.28
CA LYS A 121 -15.69 -7.50 0.14
C LYS A 121 -14.97 -8.64 0.87
N ALA A 122 -13.69 -8.80 0.60
CA ALA A 122 -12.84 -9.77 1.25
C ALA A 122 -12.12 -9.15 2.45
N VAL A 123 -11.95 -9.93 3.50
CA VAL A 123 -11.41 -9.47 4.78
C VAL A 123 -10.16 -10.26 5.21
N ASN A 124 -9.48 -10.88 4.26
CA ASN A 124 -8.25 -11.62 4.49
C ASN A 124 -7.03 -10.68 4.65
N ASN A 125 -7.06 -9.84 5.69
CA ASN A 125 -6.02 -8.85 5.97
C ASN A 125 -5.39 -9.10 7.35
N PRO A 126 -4.05 -9.16 7.47
CA PRO A 126 -3.37 -9.42 8.74
C PRO A 126 -3.16 -8.17 9.61
N PHE A 127 -3.48 -6.98 9.10
CA PHE A 127 -3.22 -5.71 9.78
C PHE A 127 -4.43 -5.17 10.56
N TYR A 128 -5.53 -5.91 10.64
CA TYR A 128 -6.66 -5.50 11.48
C TYR A 128 -6.22 -5.31 12.93
N ASP A 129 -6.83 -4.31 13.57
CA ASP A 129 -6.55 -3.83 14.92
C ASP A 129 -5.14 -3.23 15.12
N TRP A 130 -4.37 -3.08 14.06
CA TRP A 130 -3.13 -2.31 14.14
C TRP A 130 -3.45 -0.81 14.18
N THR A 131 -2.69 -0.09 15.00
CA THR A 131 -2.60 1.37 14.89
C THR A 131 -1.70 1.69 13.72
N LEU A 132 -2.28 2.25 12.67
CA LEU A 132 -1.59 2.70 11.48
C LEU A 132 -1.36 4.21 11.55
N LYS A 133 -0.33 4.69 10.86
CA LYS A 133 0.00 6.11 10.73
C LYS A 133 0.09 6.50 9.26
N GLY A 134 -0.65 7.54 8.90
CA GLY A 134 -0.90 7.94 7.52
C GLY A 134 -2.30 7.55 7.06
N ARG A 135 -3.13 8.56 6.75
CA ARG A 135 -4.53 8.33 6.39
C ARG A 135 -4.91 9.11 5.15
N ASN A 136 -5.56 8.43 4.21
CA ASN A 136 -6.16 9.09 3.07
C ASN A 136 -7.31 10.01 3.53
N VAL A 137 -7.38 11.21 2.96
CA VAL A 137 -8.40 12.23 3.29
C VAL A 137 -9.33 12.43 2.11
N MET A 138 -8.79 12.36 0.88
CA MET A 138 -9.59 12.57 -0.32
C MET A 138 -8.93 11.89 -1.52
N THR A 139 -9.73 11.36 -2.41
CA THR A 139 -9.31 10.85 -3.71
C THR A 139 -10.07 11.55 -4.82
N ILE A 140 -9.35 12.13 -5.77
CA ILE A 140 -9.88 12.79 -6.96
C ILE A 140 -9.48 11.96 -8.17
N VAL A 141 -10.43 11.68 -9.05
CA VAL A 141 -10.22 10.94 -10.29
C VAL A 141 -10.76 11.75 -11.46
N ALA A 142 -9.91 12.03 -12.43
CA ALA A 142 -10.23 12.87 -13.59
C ALA A 142 -10.85 14.23 -13.22
N GLY A 143 -10.43 14.80 -12.08
CA GLY A 143 -10.91 16.10 -11.58
C GLY A 143 -12.18 16.04 -10.73
N GLU A 144 -12.77 14.87 -10.52
CA GLU A 144 -13.97 14.69 -9.68
C GLU A 144 -13.62 13.99 -8.36
N ILE A 145 -14.25 14.41 -7.25
CA ILE A 145 -14.05 13.77 -5.95
C ILE A 145 -14.70 12.39 -5.99
N ALA A 146 -13.89 11.36 -5.96
CA ALA A 146 -14.32 9.98 -5.93
C ALA A 146 -14.55 9.46 -4.49
N TRP A 147 -13.83 10.03 -3.51
CA TRP A 147 -13.93 9.65 -2.09
C TRP A 147 -13.41 10.78 -1.17
N GLN A 148 -14.04 10.95 -0.01
CA GLN A 148 -13.62 11.82 1.09
C GLN A 148 -14.26 11.40 2.41
#